data_f00a2849e4b0c45331ba4f211e96396d
#
_entry.id   f00a2849e4b0c45331ba4f211e96396d
#
_cell.length_a   1.000
_cell.length_b   1.000
_cell.length_c   1.000
_cell.angle_alpha   90.00
_cell.angle_beta   90.00
_cell.angle_gamma   90.00
#
_symmetry.space_group_name_H-M   'P 1'
#
loop_
_entity.id
_entity.type
_entity.pdbx_description
1 polymer ?
#
loop_
_entity_poly.entity_id
_entity_poly.type
_entity_poly.pdbx_seq_one_letter_code
_entity_poly.pdbx_strand_id
1 'polypeptide(L)'
;MLTKRIIPCLDVDKGRVVKGIKFVDIRDAGDPVELASFYDEESADELVFLDITASHEDRKTMLEVSRHTAEQVFIPYCVGGGIRTSEDIRALLSAGADKISLNTAAVKNPDLIGETSRKYGSQCIVIAIDAKRVGFSGSDGKNENKEKCWWEVYLNGGRIATGIDAVEWAKKAESLGAGEILLTSMDRDGTKDGYDIPLTKAVVDAVNIPVIASGGAGKLEHFFDVIKLSGADAVLAASLFHYGELKIKKVKDYLTSKGVPIRHSI
;
A
#
# COMPACT_ATOMS: atom_id res chain seq x y z
N MET A 1 7.90 16.76 14.44
CA MET A 1 8.11 15.87 13.27
C MET A 1 7.14 14.70 13.41
N LEU A 2 6.38 14.35 12.39
CA LEU A 2 5.43 13.23 12.46
C LEU A 2 6.21 11.90 12.53
N THR A 3 5.69 10.95 13.31
CA THR A 3 6.28 9.60 13.40
C THR A 3 6.02 8.83 12.10
N LYS A 4 7.00 8.02 11.71
CA LYS A 4 6.88 7.12 10.55
C LYS A 4 6.18 5.84 10.96
N ARG A 5 5.35 5.26 10.09
CA ARG A 5 4.51 4.09 10.35
C ARG A 5 5.08 2.83 9.71
N ILE A 6 4.99 1.70 10.43
CA ILE A 6 5.33 0.36 9.95
C ILE A 6 4.03 -0.41 9.78
N ILE A 7 3.74 -0.84 8.56
CA ILE A 7 2.44 -1.35 8.13
C ILE A 7 2.58 -2.78 7.58
N PRO A 8 2.11 -3.82 8.28
CA PRO A 8 1.94 -5.14 7.68
C PRO A 8 0.80 -5.14 6.66
N CYS A 9 0.98 -5.88 5.57
CA CYS A 9 -0.04 -6.11 4.55
C CYS A 9 -0.45 -7.57 4.53
N LEU A 10 -1.76 -7.82 4.57
CA LEU A 10 -2.39 -9.13 4.56
C LEU A 10 -3.14 -9.31 3.23
N ASP A 11 -2.57 -10.10 2.33
CA ASP A 11 -3.25 -10.49 1.09
C ASP A 11 -4.30 -11.55 1.43
N VAL A 12 -5.58 -11.28 1.15
CA VAL A 12 -6.70 -12.16 1.50
C VAL A 12 -7.29 -12.80 0.23
N ASP A 13 -7.37 -14.13 0.24
CA ASP A 13 -8.05 -14.95 -0.77
C ASP A 13 -9.13 -15.78 -0.07
N LYS A 14 -10.40 -15.57 -0.43
CA LYS A 14 -11.56 -16.32 0.12
C LYS A 14 -11.58 -16.36 1.65
N GLY A 15 -11.25 -15.24 2.30
CA GLY A 15 -11.25 -15.14 3.76
C GLY A 15 -10.04 -15.76 4.46
N ARG A 16 -9.01 -16.15 3.74
CA ARG A 16 -7.75 -16.64 4.29
C ARG A 16 -6.62 -15.72 3.89
N VAL A 17 -5.68 -15.47 4.79
CA VAL A 17 -4.45 -14.78 4.42
C VAL A 17 -3.60 -15.72 3.61
N VAL A 18 -3.15 -15.22 2.47
CA VAL A 18 -2.35 -16.02 1.54
C VAL A 18 -1.06 -15.30 1.20
N LYS A 19 -0.07 -16.04 0.80
CA LYS A 19 1.17 -15.51 0.28
C LYS A 19 1.62 -16.28 -0.95
N GLY A 20 1.89 -15.52 -2.01
CA GLY A 20 2.50 -16.03 -3.25
C GLY A 20 3.71 -15.17 -3.62
N ILE A 21 4.64 -15.73 -4.38
CA ILE A 21 5.70 -14.99 -5.05
C ILE A 21 5.14 -14.61 -6.42
N LYS A 22 4.99 -13.29 -6.68
CA LYS A 22 4.42 -12.76 -7.94
C LYS A 22 3.04 -13.36 -8.29
N PHE A 23 2.18 -13.57 -7.28
CA PHE A 23 0.85 -14.19 -7.41
C PHE A 23 0.84 -15.64 -7.94
N VAL A 24 1.96 -16.35 -7.80
CA VAL A 24 2.11 -17.78 -8.14
C VAL A 24 2.51 -18.54 -6.88
N ASP A 25 2.15 -19.84 -6.81
CA ASP A 25 2.39 -20.71 -5.64
C ASP A 25 1.81 -20.13 -4.32
N ILE A 26 0.54 -19.76 -4.36
CA ILE A 26 -0.19 -19.22 -3.22
C ILE A 26 -0.24 -20.27 -2.08
N ARG A 27 0.27 -19.88 -0.90
CA ARG A 27 0.22 -20.69 0.33
C ARG A 27 -0.66 -19.99 1.36
N ASP A 28 -1.46 -20.75 2.07
CA ASP A 28 -2.23 -20.28 3.21
C ASP A 28 -1.27 -19.83 4.34
N ALA A 29 -1.46 -18.61 4.83
CA ALA A 29 -0.68 -18.04 5.92
C ALA A 29 -1.47 -17.92 7.23
N GLY A 30 -2.79 -18.18 7.23
CA GLY A 30 -3.60 -18.21 8.44
C GLY A 30 -4.92 -17.44 8.35
N ASP A 31 -5.55 -17.27 9.51
CA ASP A 31 -6.78 -16.48 9.66
C ASP A 31 -6.42 -14.98 9.67
N PRO A 32 -7.14 -14.13 8.91
CA PRO A 32 -6.83 -12.69 8.82
C PRO A 32 -7.04 -11.95 10.16
N VAL A 33 -8.01 -12.34 10.98
CA VAL A 33 -8.30 -11.70 12.26
C VAL A 33 -7.25 -12.08 13.31
N GLU A 34 -6.86 -13.35 13.35
CA GLU A 34 -5.78 -13.82 14.25
C GLU A 34 -4.45 -13.13 13.91
N LEU A 35 -4.12 -13.03 12.62
CA LEU A 35 -2.90 -12.33 12.18
C LEU A 35 -2.97 -10.83 12.45
N ALA A 36 -4.13 -10.20 12.31
CA ALA A 36 -4.31 -8.80 12.65
C ALA A 36 -4.08 -8.54 14.14
N SER A 37 -4.66 -9.38 15.03
CA SER A 37 -4.41 -9.32 16.48
C SER A 37 -2.94 -9.52 16.81
N PHE A 38 -2.29 -10.49 16.17
CA PHE A 38 -0.86 -10.72 16.34
C PHE A 38 -0.02 -9.47 15.97
N TYR A 39 -0.35 -8.78 14.88
CA TYR A 39 0.38 -7.57 14.48
C TYR A 39 0.07 -6.36 15.37
N ASP A 40 -1.12 -6.26 15.93
CA ASP A 40 -1.45 -5.27 16.95
C ASP A 40 -0.59 -5.48 18.21
N GLU A 41 -0.48 -6.73 18.69
CA GLU A 41 0.42 -7.11 19.79
C GLU A 41 1.91 -6.86 19.48
N GLU A 42 2.34 -7.10 18.22
CA GLU A 42 3.70 -6.78 17.75
C GLU A 42 3.91 -5.27 17.55
N SER A 43 2.90 -4.45 17.86
CA SER A 43 2.96 -2.98 17.81
C SER A 43 3.06 -2.40 16.40
N ALA A 44 2.38 -2.97 15.42
CA ALA A 44 2.18 -2.34 14.15
C ALA A 44 1.50 -0.97 14.33
N ASP A 45 1.73 -0.04 13.41
CA ASP A 45 1.11 1.28 13.49
C ASP A 45 -0.24 1.35 12.76
N GLU A 46 -0.43 0.47 11.79
CA GLU A 46 -1.60 0.34 10.93
C GLU A 46 -1.55 -1.04 10.24
N LEU A 47 -2.68 -1.55 9.76
CA LEU A 47 -2.78 -2.76 8.95
C LEU A 47 -3.36 -2.45 7.57
N VAL A 48 -2.99 -3.24 6.56
CA VAL A 48 -3.63 -3.22 5.24
C VAL A 48 -4.10 -4.63 4.90
N PHE A 49 -5.39 -4.76 4.58
CA PHE A 49 -5.96 -5.96 3.98
C PHE A 49 -6.17 -5.72 2.48
N LEU A 50 -5.68 -6.62 1.63
CA LEU A 50 -5.90 -6.58 0.20
C LEU A 50 -6.65 -7.83 -0.25
N ASP A 51 -7.91 -7.69 -0.65
CA ASP A 51 -8.65 -8.74 -1.33
C ASP A 51 -8.09 -8.92 -2.75
N ILE A 52 -7.42 -10.05 -2.97
CA ILE A 52 -6.76 -10.35 -4.25
C ILE A 52 -7.67 -11.12 -5.22
N THR A 53 -8.84 -11.56 -4.79
CA THR A 53 -9.78 -12.35 -5.61
C THR A 53 -10.86 -11.52 -6.27
N ALA A 54 -11.33 -10.46 -5.60
CA ALA A 54 -12.24 -9.44 -6.12
C ALA A 54 -13.54 -9.96 -6.78
N SER A 55 -14.07 -11.12 -6.38
CA SER A 55 -15.40 -11.58 -6.80
C SER A 55 -16.52 -10.98 -5.94
N HIS A 56 -17.79 -11.16 -6.34
CA HIS A 56 -18.92 -10.66 -5.56
C HIS A 56 -19.12 -11.43 -4.24
N GLU A 57 -18.77 -12.73 -4.21
CA GLU A 57 -18.88 -13.57 -3.01
C GLU A 57 -17.76 -13.22 -2.01
N ASP A 58 -16.55 -12.96 -2.52
CA ASP A 58 -15.39 -12.59 -1.69
C ASP A 58 -15.59 -11.25 -0.97
N ARG A 59 -16.39 -10.33 -1.55
CA ARG A 59 -16.75 -9.06 -0.93
C ARG A 59 -17.54 -9.22 0.37
N LYS A 60 -18.46 -10.20 0.45
CA LYS A 60 -19.17 -10.52 1.69
C LYS A 60 -18.20 -11.03 2.75
N THR A 61 -17.26 -11.87 2.33
CA THR A 61 -16.21 -12.39 3.19
C THR A 61 -15.35 -11.27 3.77
N MET A 62 -14.93 -10.30 2.94
CA MET A 62 -14.16 -9.14 3.44
C MET A 62 -14.94 -8.24 4.40
N LEU A 63 -16.26 -8.12 4.25
CA LEU A 63 -17.10 -7.42 5.22
C LEU A 63 -17.14 -8.13 6.58
N GLU A 64 -17.19 -9.47 6.59
CA GLU A 64 -17.12 -10.27 7.81
C GLU A 64 -15.74 -10.19 8.46
N VAL A 65 -14.66 -10.34 7.68
CA VAL A 65 -13.29 -10.14 8.16
C VAL A 65 -13.14 -8.76 8.78
N SER A 66 -13.62 -7.70 8.11
CA SER A 66 -13.57 -6.33 8.64
C SER A 66 -14.28 -6.19 9.97
N ARG A 67 -15.49 -6.73 10.13
CA ARG A 67 -16.24 -6.68 11.40
C ARG A 67 -15.51 -7.38 12.54
N HIS A 68 -15.04 -8.59 12.31
CA HIS A 68 -14.33 -9.35 13.34
C HIS A 68 -12.99 -8.69 13.70
N THR A 69 -12.30 -8.09 12.72
CA THR A 69 -11.08 -7.32 12.99
C THR A 69 -11.38 -6.11 13.87
N ALA A 70 -12.44 -5.35 13.60
CA ALA A 70 -12.82 -4.19 14.39
C ALA A 70 -13.16 -4.51 15.86
N GLU A 71 -13.54 -5.76 16.16
CA GLU A 71 -13.82 -6.23 17.51
C GLU A 71 -12.56 -6.60 18.31
N GLN A 72 -11.42 -6.86 17.63
CA GLN A 72 -10.23 -7.44 18.25
C GLN A 72 -8.98 -6.57 18.13
N VAL A 73 -8.95 -5.63 17.18
CA VAL A 73 -7.76 -4.83 16.83
C VAL A 73 -8.01 -3.36 17.14
N PHE A 74 -7.01 -2.70 17.77
CA PHE A 74 -7.12 -1.32 18.24
C PHE A 74 -6.23 -0.35 17.45
N ILE A 75 -5.46 -0.84 16.48
CA ILE A 75 -4.74 0.00 15.53
C ILE A 75 -5.59 0.21 14.25
N PRO A 76 -5.44 1.36 13.57
CA PRO A 76 -6.18 1.62 12.33
C PRO A 76 -5.91 0.56 11.27
N TYR A 77 -6.92 0.24 10.46
CA TYR A 77 -6.71 -0.63 9.31
C TYR A 77 -7.39 -0.14 8.04
N CYS A 78 -6.73 -0.42 6.93
CA CYS A 78 -7.18 -0.11 5.60
C CYS A 78 -7.62 -1.38 4.86
N VAL A 79 -8.74 -1.32 4.15
CA VAL A 79 -9.22 -2.42 3.30
C VAL A 79 -9.15 -2.01 1.85
N GLY A 80 -8.52 -2.84 1.02
CA GLY A 80 -8.39 -2.67 -0.43
C GLY A 80 -8.73 -3.93 -1.20
N GLY A 81 -8.76 -3.82 -2.52
CA GLY A 81 -9.12 -4.91 -3.43
C GLY A 81 -10.63 -4.97 -3.75
N GLY A 82 -10.94 -5.16 -5.02
CA GLY A 82 -12.31 -5.39 -5.50
C GLY A 82 -13.33 -4.26 -5.32
N ILE A 83 -13.00 -3.15 -4.69
CA ILE A 83 -13.90 -2.03 -4.37
C ILE A 83 -14.15 -1.21 -5.64
N ARG A 84 -15.43 -0.96 -5.95
CA ARG A 84 -15.83 -0.34 -7.23
C ARG A 84 -16.79 0.82 -7.08
N THR A 85 -17.59 0.88 -6.02
CA THR A 85 -18.68 1.84 -5.85
C THR A 85 -18.62 2.53 -4.50
N SER A 86 -19.34 3.66 -4.38
CA SER A 86 -19.52 4.38 -3.12
C SER A 86 -20.26 3.53 -2.07
N GLU A 87 -21.11 2.58 -2.52
CA GLU A 87 -21.82 1.63 -1.65
C GLU A 87 -20.86 0.60 -1.05
N ASP A 88 -19.89 0.08 -1.84
CA ASP A 88 -18.85 -0.81 -1.34
C ASP A 88 -18.03 -0.13 -0.25
N ILE A 89 -17.61 1.13 -0.50
CA ILE A 89 -16.85 1.94 0.45
C ILE A 89 -17.65 2.14 1.74
N ARG A 90 -18.93 2.53 1.63
CA ARG A 90 -19.81 2.71 2.79
C ARG A 90 -19.92 1.42 3.60
N ALA A 91 -20.10 0.29 2.94
CA ALA A 91 -20.27 -1.00 3.61
C ALA A 91 -19.03 -1.38 4.43
N LEU A 92 -17.83 -1.21 3.88
CA LEU A 92 -16.57 -1.51 4.57
C LEU A 92 -16.29 -0.54 5.73
N LEU A 93 -16.49 0.77 5.55
CA LEU A 93 -16.36 1.75 6.63
C LEU A 93 -17.38 1.47 7.75
N SER A 94 -18.62 1.09 7.39
CA SER A 94 -19.64 0.70 8.39
C SER A 94 -19.34 -0.65 9.07
N ALA A 95 -18.53 -1.50 8.46
CA ALA A 95 -18.03 -2.75 9.03
C ALA A 95 -16.82 -2.55 9.97
N GLY A 96 -16.30 -1.32 10.07
CA GLY A 96 -15.25 -0.95 11.01
C GLY A 96 -13.90 -0.56 10.38
N ALA A 97 -13.74 -0.64 9.04
CA ALA A 97 -12.52 -0.18 8.39
C ALA A 97 -12.35 1.34 8.60
N ASP A 98 -11.13 1.77 8.94
CA ASP A 98 -10.78 3.20 9.09
C ASP A 98 -10.49 3.84 7.74
N LYS A 99 -9.94 3.08 6.82
CA LYS A 99 -9.53 3.55 5.48
C LYS A 99 -9.90 2.54 4.39
N ILE A 100 -10.07 3.06 3.20
CA ILE A 100 -10.37 2.28 2.00
C ILE A 100 -9.33 2.57 0.94
N SER A 101 -8.75 1.52 0.38
CA SER A 101 -7.76 1.63 -0.69
C SER A 101 -8.37 1.35 -2.06
N LEU A 102 -8.25 2.34 -2.96
CA LEU A 102 -8.78 2.29 -4.32
C LEU A 102 -7.63 2.29 -5.33
N ASN A 103 -7.64 1.37 -6.29
CA ASN A 103 -6.72 1.34 -7.44
C ASN A 103 -7.51 1.43 -8.75
N THR A 104 -7.87 0.31 -9.35
CA THR A 104 -8.52 0.21 -10.66
C THR A 104 -9.79 1.06 -10.78
N ALA A 105 -10.61 1.10 -9.74
CA ALA A 105 -11.85 1.87 -9.74
C ALA A 105 -11.58 3.37 -9.81
N ALA A 106 -10.59 3.86 -9.07
CA ALA A 106 -10.21 5.27 -9.07
C ALA A 106 -9.64 5.73 -10.42
N VAL A 107 -8.85 4.90 -11.09
CA VAL A 107 -8.31 5.23 -12.43
C VAL A 107 -9.42 5.23 -13.48
N LYS A 108 -10.36 4.26 -13.42
CA LYS A 108 -11.48 4.16 -14.37
C LYS A 108 -12.55 5.23 -14.15
N ASN A 109 -12.77 5.63 -12.92
CA ASN A 109 -13.72 6.67 -12.52
C ASN A 109 -13.10 7.58 -11.45
N PRO A 110 -12.30 8.59 -11.86
CA PRO A 110 -11.65 9.49 -10.91
C PRO A 110 -12.62 10.30 -10.04
N ASP A 111 -13.84 10.54 -10.50
CA ASP A 111 -14.86 11.28 -9.74
C ASP A 111 -15.25 10.56 -8.45
N LEU A 112 -15.09 9.23 -8.40
CA LEU A 112 -15.29 8.42 -7.19
C LEU A 112 -14.43 8.91 -6.01
N ILE A 113 -13.19 9.37 -6.26
CA ILE A 113 -12.31 9.92 -5.23
C ILE A 113 -12.97 11.17 -4.62
N GLY A 114 -13.39 12.11 -5.46
CA GLY A 114 -14.00 13.36 -5.02
C GLY A 114 -15.35 13.18 -4.34
N GLU A 115 -16.17 12.25 -4.82
CA GLU A 115 -17.45 11.91 -4.20
C GLU A 115 -17.24 11.35 -2.79
N THR A 116 -16.37 10.34 -2.66
CA THR A 116 -16.18 9.62 -1.41
C THR A 116 -15.39 10.41 -0.38
N SER A 117 -14.39 11.21 -0.80
CA SER A 117 -13.67 12.10 0.11
C SER A 117 -14.55 13.21 0.70
N ARG A 118 -15.47 13.77 -0.08
CA ARG A 118 -16.46 14.74 0.44
C ARG A 118 -17.44 14.11 1.43
N LYS A 119 -17.78 12.84 1.25
CA LYS A 119 -18.78 12.12 2.05
C LYS A 119 -18.21 11.55 3.33
N TYR A 120 -17.00 11.02 3.29
CA TYR A 120 -16.38 10.29 4.41
C TYR A 120 -15.15 10.96 4.99
N GLY A 121 -14.64 12.00 4.32
CA GLY A 121 -13.36 12.64 4.63
C GLY A 121 -12.19 12.06 3.82
N SER A 122 -11.26 12.92 3.43
CA SER A 122 -10.07 12.52 2.66
C SER A 122 -9.21 11.50 3.41
N GLN A 123 -9.13 11.59 4.74
CA GLN A 123 -8.38 10.67 5.59
C GLN A 123 -8.82 9.19 5.47
N CYS A 124 -10.05 8.93 5.00
CA CYS A 124 -10.54 7.57 4.76
C CYS A 124 -10.19 7.03 3.37
N ILE A 125 -9.68 7.85 2.46
CA ILE A 125 -9.46 7.49 1.05
C ILE A 125 -7.98 7.39 0.74
N VAL A 126 -7.52 6.16 0.51
CA VAL A 126 -6.16 5.82 0.09
C VAL A 126 -6.18 5.47 -1.39
N ILE A 127 -5.28 6.04 -2.19
CA ILE A 127 -5.13 5.65 -3.59
C ILE A 127 -3.93 4.74 -3.73
N ALA A 128 -4.20 3.47 -4.07
CA ALA A 128 -3.17 2.51 -4.40
C ALA A 128 -2.70 2.70 -5.84
N ILE A 129 -1.38 2.75 -6.02
CA ILE A 129 -0.72 2.92 -7.32
C ILE A 129 0.28 1.79 -7.50
N ASP A 130 -0.02 0.86 -8.39
CA ASP A 130 0.95 -0.13 -8.84
C ASP A 130 1.73 0.50 -10.00
N ALA A 131 3.01 0.76 -9.80
CA ALA A 131 3.84 1.48 -10.73
C ALA A 131 4.99 0.61 -11.25
N LYS A 132 5.21 0.64 -12.55
CA LYS A 132 6.29 -0.08 -13.21
C LYS A 132 7.14 0.90 -14.02
N ARG A 133 8.47 0.75 -13.91
CA ARG A 133 9.42 1.56 -14.67
C ARG A 133 9.32 1.29 -16.16
N VAL A 134 9.17 2.34 -16.95
CA VAL A 134 9.18 2.29 -18.40
C VAL A 134 10.42 3.02 -18.90
N GLY A 135 11.34 2.27 -19.53
CA GLY A 135 12.51 2.86 -20.17
C GLY A 135 12.16 3.38 -21.55
N PHE A 136 12.66 4.55 -21.93
CA PHE A 136 12.70 4.96 -23.32
C PHE A 136 13.72 4.11 -24.07
N SER A 137 13.27 3.27 -24.99
CA SER A 137 14.13 2.77 -26.06
C SER A 137 14.23 3.85 -27.14
N GLY A 138 15.01 4.86 -26.89
CA GLY A 138 15.41 5.85 -27.92
C GLY A 138 16.49 5.27 -28.80
N SER A 139 16.13 4.53 -29.82
CA SER A 139 17.03 4.19 -30.92
C SER A 139 17.04 5.35 -31.93
N ASP A 140 17.65 6.47 -31.61
CA ASP A 140 18.16 7.41 -32.62
C ASP A 140 19.29 8.21 -31.99
N GLY A 141 20.51 7.78 -32.32
CA GLY A 141 21.75 8.27 -31.77
C GLY A 141 22.13 9.70 -32.14
N LYS A 142 21.39 10.69 -31.69
CA LYS A 142 21.76 12.12 -31.76
C LYS A 142 20.88 13.01 -30.90
N ASN A 143 20.77 12.78 -29.58
CA ASN A 143 20.42 13.87 -28.67
C ASN A 143 20.82 13.48 -27.24
N GLU A 144 21.73 14.25 -26.64
CA GLU A 144 22.15 14.20 -25.23
C GLU A 144 21.05 14.75 -24.29
N ASN A 145 19.77 14.37 -24.50
CA ASN A 145 18.72 14.64 -23.54
C ASN A 145 18.63 13.43 -22.62
N LYS A 146 19.00 13.64 -21.34
CA LYS A 146 18.80 12.69 -20.23
C LYS A 146 17.50 11.94 -20.43
N GLU A 147 17.57 10.63 -20.61
CA GLU A 147 16.42 9.72 -20.64
C GLU A 147 15.57 10.00 -19.40
N LYS A 148 14.40 10.60 -19.59
CA LYS A 148 13.48 10.89 -18.50
C LYS A 148 12.87 9.56 -18.09
N CYS A 149 13.42 8.94 -17.06
CA CYS A 149 12.82 7.76 -16.46
C CYS A 149 11.43 8.13 -15.94
N TRP A 150 10.41 7.36 -16.29
CA TRP A 150 9.06 7.53 -15.78
C TRP A 150 8.49 6.17 -15.36
N TRP A 151 7.41 6.18 -14.58
CA TRP A 151 6.74 4.98 -14.09
C TRP A 151 5.29 4.99 -14.54
N GLU A 152 4.89 3.90 -15.17
CA GLU A 152 3.53 3.70 -15.67
C GLU A 152 2.65 3.05 -14.62
N VAL A 153 1.42 3.58 -14.45
CA VAL A 153 0.38 3.00 -13.60
C VAL A 153 -0.17 1.73 -14.23
N TYR A 154 -0.29 0.68 -13.43
CA TYR A 154 -0.89 -0.59 -13.79
C TYR A 154 -2.18 -0.85 -13.03
N LEU A 155 -3.11 -1.58 -13.65
CA LEU A 155 -4.41 -1.96 -13.10
C LEU A 155 -4.51 -3.47 -12.93
N ASN A 156 -5.56 -3.90 -12.19
CA ASN A 156 -5.95 -5.29 -11.99
C ASN A 156 -4.78 -6.16 -11.46
N GLY A 157 -4.09 -5.70 -10.41
CA GLY A 157 -2.95 -6.40 -9.83
C GLY A 157 -1.77 -6.50 -10.81
N GLY A 158 -1.45 -5.41 -11.50
CA GLY A 158 -0.29 -5.33 -12.38
C GLY A 158 -0.45 -5.94 -13.77
N ARG A 159 -1.69 -6.26 -14.19
CA ARG A 159 -1.95 -6.98 -15.45
C ARG A 159 -2.21 -6.07 -16.65
N ILE A 160 -2.65 -4.83 -16.43
CA ILE A 160 -3.06 -3.89 -17.50
C ILE A 160 -2.28 -2.59 -17.36
N ALA A 161 -1.43 -2.31 -18.34
CA ALA A 161 -0.75 -1.03 -18.51
C ALA A 161 -1.75 0.06 -18.94
N THR A 162 -1.59 1.29 -18.44
CA THR A 162 -2.57 2.36 -18.67
C THR A 162 -2.05 3.49 -19.55
N GLY A 163 -0.74 3.63 -19.74
CA GLY A 163 -0.11 4.79 -20.35
C GLY A 163 -0.08 6.03 -19.43
N ILE A 164 -0.55 5.93 -18.18
CA ILE A 164 -0.62 7.04 -17.23
C ILE A 164 0.68 7.09 -16.41
N ASP A 165 1.29 8.27 -16.32
CA ASP A 165 2.44 8.51 -15.44
C ASP A 165 2.01 8.46 -13.98
N ALA A 166 2.73 7.69 -13.15
CA ALA A 166 2.39 7.46 -11.74
C ALA A 166 2.50 8.74 -10.90
N VAL A 167 3.44 9.63 -11.22
CA VAL A 167 3.62 10.91 -10.51
C VAL A 167 2.46 11.85 -10.84
N GLU A 168 2.09 11.94 -12.12
CA GLU A 168 0.96 12.77 -12.54
C GLU A 168 -0.38 12.22 -12.00
N TRP A 169 -0.51 10.89 -11.93
CA TRP A 169 -1.67 10.28 -11.32
C TRP A 169 -1.76 10.57 -9.82
N ALA A 170 -0.65 10.51 -9.08
CA ALA A 170 -0.63 10.84 -7.65
C ALA A 170 -1.07 12.30 -7.40
N LYS A 171 -0.57 13.26 -8.18
CA LYS A 171 -1.01 14.67 -8.13
C LYS A 171 -2.50 14.82 -8.40
N LYS A 172 -3.00 14.14 -9.43
CA LYS A 172 -4.42 14.16 -9.78
C LYS A 172 -5.28 13.56 -8.66
N ALA A 173 -4.86 12.44 -8.09
CA ALA A 173 -5.55 11.80 -6.97
C ALA A 173 -5.64 12.73 -5.76
N GLU A 174 -4.53 13.39 -5.36
CA GLU A 174 -4.53 14.41 -4.31
C GLU A 174 -5.50 15.54 -4.63
N SER A 175 -5.46 16.09 -5.83
CA SER A 175 -6.34 17.19 -6.25
C SER A 175 -7.83 16.82 -6.22
N LEU A 176 -8.16 15.55 -6.37
CA LEU A 176 -9.51 15.01 -6.27
C LEU A 176 -9.94 14.72 -4.83
N GLY A 177 -9.03 14.79 -3.87
CA GLY A 177 -9.33 14.63 -2.44
C GLY A 177 -8.86 13.32 -1.81
N ALA A 178 -7.93 12.60 -2.45
CA ALA A 178 -7.24 11.50 -1.78
C ALA A 178 -6.51 12.00 -0.53
N GLY A 179 -6.53 11.22 0.55
CA GLY A 179 -5.86 11.56 1.80
C GLY A 179 -4.50 10.89 1.95
N GLU A 180 -4.18 9.86 1.15
CA GLU A 180 -2.95 9.09 1.24
C GLU A 180 -2.68 8.32 -0.06
N ILE A 181 -1.42 8.08 -0.38
CA ILE A 181 -0.98 7.25 -1.50
C ILE A 181 -0.33 5.97 -0.96
N LEU A 182 -0.80 4.80 -1.41
CA LEU A 182 -0.12 3.52 -1.25
C LEU A 182 0.60 3.18 -2.57
N LEU A 183 1.92 3.37 -2.59
CA LEU A 183 2.74 3.26 -3.79
C LEU A 183 3.50 1.94 -3.83
N THR A 184 3.15 1.05 -4.74
CA THR A 184 3.82 -0.23 -4.93
C THR A 184 4.71 -0.20 -6.18
N SER A 185 6.01 -0.43 -6.00
CA SER A 185 6.90 -0.68 -7.13
C SER A 185 6.79 -2.13 -7.58
N MET A 186 6.24 -2.35 -8.77
CA MET A 186 6.17 -3.67 -9.39
C MET A 186 7.54 -4.24 -9.75
N ASP A 187 8.53 -3.37 -9.98
CA ASP A 187 9.91 -3.80 -10.27
C ASP A 187 10.61 -4.34 -9.04
N ARG A 188 10.19 -3.91 -7.84
CA ARG A 188 10.77 -4.29 -6.56
C ARG A 188 9.95 -5.29 -5.77
N ASP A 189 8.66 -5.42 -6.05
CA ASP A 189 7.79 -6.31 -5.29
C ASP A 189 8.25 -7.77 -5.36
N GLY A 190 8.38 -8.39 -4.19
CA GLY A 190 8.85 -9.76 -4.01
C GLY A 190 10.36 -9.98 -4.18
N THR A 191 11.16 -8.97 -4.56
CA THR A 191 12.60 -9.13 -4.81
C THR A 191 13.46 -9.19 -3.56
N LYS A 192 13.02 -8.55 -2.47
CA LYS A 192 13.80 -8.34 -1.22
C LYS A 192 15.08 -7.49 -1.41
N ASP A 193 15.23 -6.77 -2.53
CA ASP A 193 16.42 -5.98 -2.88
C ASP A 193 16.34 -4.52 -2.44
N GLY A 194 15.32 -4.16 -1.67
CA GLY A 194 15.03 -2.80 -1.21
C GLY A 194 13.94 -2.12 -2.01
N TYR A 195 13.31 -1.14 -1.36
CA TYR A 195 12.26 -0.31 -1.97
C TYR A 195 12.77 0.48 -3.17
N ASP A 196 11.86 0.88 -4.07
CA ASP A 196 12.18 1.77 -5.19
C ASP A 196 12.29 3.23 -4.69
N ILE A 197 13.48 3.61 -4.25
CA ILE A 197 13.75 4.96 -3.73
C ILE A 197 13.50 6.04 -4.79
N PRO A 198 13.95 5.91 -6.06
CA PRO A 198 13.68 6.91 -7.09
C PRO A 198 12.18 7.14 -7.35
N LEU A 199 11.39 6.06 -7.48
CA LEU A 199 9.95 6.15 -7.64
C LEU A 199 9.28 6.81 -6.42
N THR A 200 9.59 6.30 -5.24
CA THR A 200 8.99 6.80 -3.99
C THR A 200 9.30 8.28 -3.80
N LYS A 201 10.56 8.68 -4.02
CA LYS A 201 10.97 10.08 -3.93
C LYS A 201 10.24 10.97 -4.94
N ALA A 202 10.12 10.53 -6.19
CA ALA A 202 9.43 11.30 -7.22
C ALA A 202 7.97 11.59 -6.86
N VAL A 203 7.27 10.62 -6.24
CA VAL A 203 5.89 10.81 -5.78
C VAL A 203 5.85 11.67 -4.52
N VAL A 204 6.69 11.41 -3.52
CA VAL A 204 6.76 12.22 -2.28
C VAL A 204 7.03 13.69 -2.57
N ASP A 205 7.95 13.99 -3.49
CA ASP A 205 8.26 15.38 -3.87
C ASP A 205 7.11 16.05 -4.66
N ALA A 206 6.15 15.28 -5.17
CA ALA A 206 5.09 15.75 -6.06
C ALA A 206 3.75 15.99 -5.36
N VAL A 207 3.54 15.42 -4.17
CA VAL A 207 2.28 15.52 -3.41
C VAL A 207 2.53 16.02 -1.99
N ASN A 208 1.48 16.54 -1.32
CA ASN A 208 1.54 16.99 0.07
C ASN A 208 0.85 16.00 1.03
N ILE A 209 0.20 14.98 0.50
CA ILE A 209 -0.42 13.91 1.29
C ILE A 209 0.58 12.80 1.59
N PRO A 210 0.40 12.05 2.69
CA PRO A 210 1.31 10.96 3.06
C PRO A 210 1.48 9.90 1.96
N VAL A 211 2.70 9.37 1.83
CA VAL A 211 3.04 8.30 0.90
C VAL A 211 3.55 7.08 1.66
N ILE A 212 2.89 5.95 1.44
CA ILE A 212 3.28 4.63 1.93
C ILE A 212 4.12 3.94 0.84
N ALA A 213 5.37 3.63 1.13
CA ALA A 213 6.22 2.87 0.23
C ALA A 213 5.95 1.37 0.35
N SER A 214 5.76 0.68 -0.78
CA SER A 214 5.47 -0.75 -0.87
C SER A 214 6.31 -1.43 -1.96
N GLY A 215 6.68 -2.69 -1.70
CA GLY A 215 7.45 -3.54 -2.62
C GLY A 215 8.97 -3.46 -2.43
N GLY A 216 9.61 -4.60 -2.15
CA GLY A 216 11.07 -4.75 -2.11
C GLY A 216 11.71 -4.86 -0.73
N ALA A 217 10.95 -4.81 0.37
CA ALA A 217 11.50 -5.00 1.72
C ALA A 217 12.20 -6.36 1.85
N GLY A 218 13.42 -6.39 2.39
CA GLY A 218 14.21 -7.61 2.57
C GLY A 218 15.06 -7.62 3.84
N LYS A 219 15.44 -6.45 4.36
CA LYS A 219 16.28 -6.32 5.56
C LYS A 219 16.05 -4.96 6.24
N LEU A 220 16.56 -4.78 7.46
CA LEU A 220 16.33 -3.58 8.29
C LEU A 220 16.75 -2.29 7.60
N GLU A 221 17.88 -2.31 6.89
CA GLU A 221 18.43 -1.15 6.20
C GLU A 221 17.46 -0.62 5.14
N HIS A 222 16.70 -1.49 4.48
CA HIS A 222 15.76 -1.07 3.43
C HIS A 222 14.65 -0.15 3.97
N PHE A 223 14.18 -0.38 5.20
CA PHE A 223 13.20 0.49 5.86
C PHE A 223 13.79 1.87 6.15
N PHE A 224 15.04 1.90 6.63
CA PHE A 224 15.72 3.15 6.90
C PHE A 224 16.01 3.93 5.61
N ASP A 225 16.53 3.26 4.59
CA ASP A 225 16.93 3.88 3.33
C ASP A 225 15.74 4.54 2.63
N VAL A 226 14.58 3.86 2.52
CA VAL A 226 13.41 4.45 1.88
C VAL A 226 12.89 5.64 2.66
N ILE A 227 12.79 5.58 3.99
CA ILE A 227 12.34 6.71 4.82
C ILE A 227 13.32 7.88 4.68
N LYS A 228 14.61 7.62 4.76
CA LYS A 228 15.63 8.67 4.80
C LYS A 228 15.89 9.31 3.43
N LEU A 229 15.90 8.51 2.37
CA LEU A 229 16.31 8.95 1.04
C LEU A 229 15.13 9.42 0.19
N SER A 230 13.95 8.86 0.38
CA SER A 230 12.75 9.30 -0.36
C SER A 230 11.82 10.21 0.42
N GLY A 231 11.87 10.19 1.76
CA GLY A 231 10.96 10.96 2.60
C GLY A 231 9.63 10.25 2.89
N ALA A 232 9.46 8.97 2.51
CA ALA A 232 8.23 8.21 2.73
C ALA A 232 7.70 8.36 4.17
N ASP A 233 6.37 8.46 4.33
CA ASP A 233 5.71 8.64 5.63
C ASP A 233 5.39 7.32 6.32
N ALA A 234 5.31 6.25 5.54
CA ALA A 234 5.11 4.91 6.01
C ALA A 234 5.79 3.89 5.09
N VAL A 235 6.02 2.72 5.63
CA VAL A 235 6.58 1.58 4.90
C VAL A 235 5.71 0.35 5.11
N LEU A 236 5.35 -0.30 4.01
CA LEU A 236 4.53 -1.50 3.99
C LEU A 236 5.38 -2.71 3.62
N ALA A 237 5.18 -3.80 4.33
CA ALA A 237 5.77 -5.09 4.02
C ALA A 237 4.80 -6.24 4.37
N ALA A 238 4.88 -7.34 3.63
CA ALA A 238 4.04 -8.51 3.80
C ALA A 238 4.86 -9.74 4.22
N SER A 239 5.48 -10.43 3.27
CA SER A 239 6.15 -11.72 3.46
C SER A 239 7.20 -11.73 4.56
N LEU A 240 7.94 -10.63 4.72
CA LEU A 240 8.97 -10.50 5.74
C LEU A 240 8.42 -10.71 7.16
N PHE A 241 7.21 -10.19 7.41
CA PHE A 241 6.53 -10.31 8.68
C PHE A 241 5.80 -11.65 8.81
N HIS A 242 5.10 -12.10 7.76
CA HIS A 242 4.32 -13.35 7.80
C HIS A 242 5.19 -14.60 8.03
N TYR A 243 6.41 -14.62 7.49
CA TYR A 243 7.33 -15.74 7.69
C TYR A 243 8.22 -15.58 8.94
N GLY A 244 8.00 -14.52 9.73
CA GLY A 244 8.81 -14.27 10.94
C GLY A 244 10.28 -13.97 10.66
N GLU A 245 10.64 -13.63 9.40
CA GLU A 245 12.00 -13.25 9.04
C GLU A 245 12.43 -11.97 9.76
N LEU A 246 11.50 -11.03 9.93
CA LEU A 246 11.65 -9.84 10.77
C LEU A 246 10.41 -9.64 11.64
N LYS A 247 10.63 -9.18 12.88
CA LYS A 247 9.58 -8.70 13.79
C LYS A 247 9.41 -7.19 13.63
N ILE A 248 8.18 -6.70 13.73
CA ILE A 248 7.88 -5.26 13.66
C ILE A 248 8.65 -4.48 14.71
N LYS A 249 8.67 -4.96 15.95
CA LYS A 249 9.44 -4.36 17.04
C LYS A 249 10.91 -4.19 16.69
N LYS A 250 11.54 -5.20 16.06
CA LYS A 250 12.95 -5.13 15.65
C LYS A 250 13.19 -4.05 14.57
N VAL A 251 12.24 -3.86 13.65
CA VAL A 251 12.30 -2.77 12.66
C VAL A 251 12.21 -1.42 13.35
N LYS A 252 11.26 -1.26 14.28
CA LYS A 252 11.07 -0.03 15.07
C LYS A 252 12.29 0.32 15.91
N ASP A 253 12.85 -0.64 16.63
CA ASP A 253 14.07 -0.46 17.45
C ASP A 253 15.26 -0.02 16.57
N TYR A 254 15.43 -0.66 15.41
CA TYR A 254 16.48 -0.29 14.47
C TYR A 254 16.31 1.14 13.94
N LEU A 255 15.11 1.51 13.50
CA LEU A 255 14.82 2.86 13.00
C LEU A 255 15.02 3.92 14.08
N THR A 256 14.61 3.63 15.31
CA THR A 256 14.83 4.52 16.47
C THR A 256 16.33 4.70 16.74
N SER A 257 17.13 3.63 16.68
CA SER A 257 18.58 3.70 16.83
C SER A 257 19.27 4.56 15.76
N LYS A 258 18.62 4.71 14.59
CA LYS A 258 19.05 5.57 13.49
C LYS A 258 18.49 6.99 13.55
N GLY A 259 17.76 7.36 14.62
CA GLY A 259 17.19 8.68 14.81
C GLY A 259 15.93 8.96 13.96
N VAL A 260 15.26 7.93 13.44
CA VAL A 260 13.96 8.07 12.80
C VAL A 260 12.87 8.16 13.88
N PRO A 261 11.97 9.17 13.83
CA PRO A 261 10.86 9.28 14.78
C PRO A 261 9.86 8.15 14.55
N ILE A 262 9.78 7.21 15.48
CA ILE A 262 8.89 6.04 15.46
C ILE A 262 7.99 6.07 16.69
N ARG A 263 6.74 5.62 16.55
CA ARG A 263 5.83 5.39 17.66
C ARG A 263 6.18 4.05 18.31
N HIS A 264 6.49 4.07 19.60
CA HIS A 264 6.55 2.88 20.43
C HIS A 264 5.22 2.72 21.18
N SER A 265 4.75 1.49 21.34
CA SER A 265 3.65 1.19 22.25
C SER A 265 4.12 1.43 23.68
N ILE A 266 3.26 2.01 24.48
CA ILE A 266 3.45 2.19 25.92
C ILE A 266 3.23 0.86 26.62
#